data_21022875a73936fc8e6273927098db65
#
_entry.id   21022875a73936fc8e6273927098db65
#
_cell.length_a   1.000
_cell.length_b   1.000
_cell.length_c   1.000
_cell.angle_alpha   90.00
_cell.angle_beta   90.00
_cell.angle_gamma   90.00
#
_symmetry.space_group_name_H-M   'P 1'
#
loop_
_entity.id
_entity.type
_entity.pdbx_description
1 polymer ?
#
loop_
_entity_poly.entity_id
_entity_poly.type
_entity_poly.pdbx_seq_one_letter_code
_entity_poly.pdbx_strand_id
1 'polypeptide(L)'
;MQETVATEAVVLDPPRLRVSALEATALKAALWTVVSYGSSQLLRIANSLVLTRLLLPDAFGEMALVTTLIVGMTLLSDLGLGPSVIQSKRGDDPQFLNTAWTLQAGRGIAMWLASVALAYPAARFYHDPRLIKLFPVLALSTIITGFNSTGLLALSRHMGVRRLFAIDFSTQIIAFVITVGWAMWRPSVWALVVGSLASSAFRLALSHSRKVVPGERNRLCLHRPSLKDILHFGKWIVIGTAFYFFASQADRLILGNLVTMTMLGIYGIAYQISDVPRSIINAFSQKVGFPFIAKLTHLPMEEFRAQFLRYRLYSLSLGAFLLGAMAVWGNLIILKLYPARYADASWMIPILTLGLWHTLLYTTTQPVLFALGKSSYNAVGNAAYAIAMAVGIPLAFHFFGLFGAIVAIVAGDLPLYAVTQFGANREGVRPFRQDLQLTAALIVFLVLNFTLRKVF
;
A
#
# COMPACT_ATOMS: atom_id res chain seq x y z
N MET A 1 -72.82 5.04 -26.31
CA MET A 1 -71.87 6.16 -26.17
C MET A 1 -70.84 5.73 -25.16
N GLN A 2 -69.75 5.18 -25.65
CA GLN A 2 -68.59 4.81 -24.85
C GLN A 2 -67.49 5.79 -25.16
N GLU A 3 -67.15 6.62 -24.17
CA GLU A 3 -66.00 7.51 -24.24
C GLU A 3 -64.76 6.74 -23.87
N THR A 4 -63.86 6.60 -24.82
CA THR A 4 -62.51 6.04 -24.67
C THR A 4 -61.59 7.11 -24.13
N VAL A 5 -61.20 7.05 -22.87
CA VAL A 5 -60.15 7.90 -22.28
C VAL A 5 -58.81 7.28 -22.64
N ALA A 6 -58.10 7.90 -23.56
CA ALA A 6 -56.73 7.56 -23.90
C ALA A 6 -55.80 8.09 -22.81
N THR A 7 -55.18 7.20 -22.05
CA THR A 7 -54.15 7.52 -21.06
C THR A 7 -52.83 7.71 -21.81
N GLU A 8 -52.42 8.95 -22.03
CA GLU A 8 -51.08 9.28 -22.47
C GLU A 8 -50.03 8.86 -21.40
N ALA A 9 -49.28 7.81 -21.70
CA ALA A 9 -48.14 7.40 -20.88
C ALA A 9 -47.03 8.42 -21.11
N VAL A 10 -46.82 9.31 -20.13
CA VAL A 10 -45.64 10.18 -20.07
C VAL A 10 -44.41 9.28 -19.89
N VAL A 11 -43.69 9.06 -21.00
CA VAL A 11 -42.38 8.42 -20.98
C VAL A 11 -41.41 9.46 -20.36
N LEU A 12 -41.15 9.28 -19.04
CA LEU A 12 -40.11 10.02 -18.36
C LEU A 12 -38.74 9.53 -18.87
N ASP A 13 -38.12 10.34 -19.72
CA ASP A 13 -36.73 10.13 -20.15
C ASP A 13 -35.81 9.99 -18.90
N PRO A 14 -34.99 8.93 -18.78
CA PRO A 14 -34.11 8.80 -17.63
C PRO A 14 -33.08 9.95 -17.65
N PRO A 15 -32.72 10.51 -16.49
CA PRO A 15 -31.99 11.77 -16.39
C PRO A 15 -30.52 11.62 -16.83
N ARG A 16 -30.24 11.83 -18.10
CA ARG A 16 -28.88 11.96 -18.69
C ARG A 16 -28.01 13.00 -17.96
N LEU A 17 -28.62 13.99 -17.33
CA LEU A 17 -27.95 15.03 -16.54
C LEU A 17 -27.29 14.52 -15.23
N ARG A 18 -27.77 13.41 -14.66
CA ARG A 18 -27.16 12.82 -13.43
C ARG A 18 -25.89 12.04 -13.74
N VAL A 19 -25.76 11.44 -14.91
CA VAL A 19 -24.58 10.65 -15.32
C VAL A 19 -23.40 11.59 -15.57
N SER A 20 -23.60 12.70 -16.26
CA SER A 20 -22.55 13.68 -16.55
C SER A 20 -22.01 14.38 -15.30
N ALA A 21 -22.86 14.66 -14.30
CA ALA A 21 -22.45 15.24 -13.03
C ALA A 21 -21.63 14.25 -12.17
N LEU A 22 -22.00 12.97 -12.19
CA LEU A 22 -21.25 11.88 -11.54
C LEU A 22 -19.90 11.66 -12.22
N GLU A 23 -19.83 11.69 -13.53
CA GLU A 23 -18.60 11.58 -14.31
C GLU A 23 -17.65 12.76 -14.05
N ALA A 24 -18.16 13.98 -14.01
CA ALA A 24 -17.38 15.17 -13.69
C ALA A 24 -16.83 15.12 -12.25
N THR A 25 -17.61 14.62 -11.30
CA THR A 25 -17.18 14.43 -9.90
C THR A 25 -16.11 13.35 -9.79
N ALA A 26 -16.29 12.24 -10.51
CA ALA A 26 -15.31 11.16 -10.55
C ALA A 26 -13.98 11.60 -11.19
N LEU A 27 -14.05 12.39 -12.29
CA LEU A 27 -12.85 12.94 -12.94
C LEU A 27 -12.10 13.92 -12.01
N LYS A 28 -12.82 14.82 -11.32
CA LYS A 28 -12.23 15.71 -10.32
C LYS A 28 -11.58 14.91 -9.17
N ALA A 29 -12.25 13.89 -8.67
CA ALA A 29 -11.70 13.01 -7.65
C ALA A 29 -10.43 12.26 -8.13
N ALA A 30 -10.42 11.80 -9.38
CA ALA A 30 -9.26 11.18 -10.00
C ALA A 30 -8.07 12.15 -10.13
N LEU A 31 -8.30 13.37 -10.61
CA LEU A 31 -7.27 14.42 -10.71
C LEU A 31 -6.70 14.76 -9.33
N TRP A 32 -7.55 15.02 -8.34
CA TRP A 32 -7.09 15.27 -6.96
C TRP A 32 -6.28 14.10 -6.39
N THR A 33 -6.63 12.89 -6.76
CA THR A 33 -5.92 11.70 -6.34
C THR A 33 -4.51 11.61 -6.96
N VAL A 34 -4.36 11.95 -8.25
CA VAL A 34 -3.04 11.97 -8.91
C VAL A 34 -2.17 13.06 -8.29
N VAL A 35 -2.71 14.26 -8.11
CA VAL A 35 -2.00 15.38 -7.46
C VAL A 35 -1.58 15.01 -6.03
N SER A 36 -2.49 14.40 -5.24
CA SER A 36 -2.19 14.00 -3.87
C SER A 36 -1.12 12.92 -3.79
N TYR A 37 -1.19 11.93 -4.68
CA TYR A 37 -0.18 10.88 -4.73
C TYR A 37 1.19 11.43 -5.12
N GLY A 38 1.24 12.23 -6.18
CA GLY A 38 2.49 12.86 -6.66
C GLY A 38 3.13 13.75 -5.60
N SER A 39 2.34 14.63 -4.97
CA SER A 39 2.82 15.52 -3.90
C SER A 39 3.34 14.75 -2.69
N SER A 40 2.62 13.71 -2.25
CA SER A 40 3.07 12.85 -1.14
C SER A 40 4.34 12.09 -1.48
N GLN A 41 4.49 11.63 -2.72
CA GLN A 41 5.69 10.92 -3.16
C GLN A 41 6.90 11.86 -3.25
N LEU A 42 6.73 13.08 -3.76
CA LEU A 42 7.78 14.09 -3.77
C LEU A 42 8.23 14.44 -2.35
N LEU A 43 7.28 14.66 -1.43
CA LEU A 43 7.60 14.94 -0.03
C LEU A 43 8.34 13.77 0.63
N ARG A 44 7.97 12.52 0.32
CA ARG A 44 8.65 11.32 0.82
C ARG A 44 10.08 11.22 0.34
N ILE A 45 10.33 11.50 -0.94
CA ILE A 45 11.69 11.52 -1.51
C ILE A 45 12.50 12.65 -0.88
N ALA A 46 11.95 13.86 -0.78
CA ALA A 46 12.61 14.98 -0.13
C ALA A 46 12.96 14.67 1.35
N ASN A 47 12.02 14.08 2.09
CA ASN A 47 12.23 13.64 3.47
C ASN A 47 13.38 12.61 3.55
N SER A 48 13.40 11.61 2.67
CA SER A 48 14.46 10.61 2.59
C SER A 48 15.83 11.26 2.32
N LEU A 49 15.91 12.17 1.36
CA LEU A 49 17.16 12.86 1.02
C LEU A 49 17.70 13.73 2.16
N VAL A 50 16.83 14.43 2.87
CA VAL A 50 17.25 15.28 4.00
C VAL A 50 17.67 14.39 5.18
N LEU A 51 16.84 13.41 5.54
CA LEU A 51 17.10 12.59 6.72
C LEU A 51 18.31 11.67 6.55
N THR A 52 18.58 11.16 5.36
CA THR A 52 19.79 10.34 5.13
C THR A 52 21.09 11.14 5.24
N ARG A 53 21.05 12.46 5.15
CA ARG A 53 22.20 13.32 5.45
C ARG A 53 22.39 13.54 6.95
N LEU A 54 21.30 13.55 7.72
CA LEU A 54 21.32 13.81 9.17
C LEU A 54 21.48 12.54 10.01
N LEU A 55 20.89 11.41 9.57
CA LEU A 55 20.83 10.16 10.33
C LEU A 55 21.71 9.08 9.71
N LEU A 56 22.21 8.18 10.55
CA LEU A 56 22.93 6.98 10.12
C LEU A 56 21.97 5.90 9.59
N PRO A 57 22.44 4.96 8.73
CA PRO A 57 21.61 3.90 8.18
C PRO A 57 20.97 2.99 9.21
N ASP A 58 21.61 2.75 10.36
CA ASP A 58 21.07 1.93 11.45
C ASP A 58 19.74 2.45 11.99
N ALA A 59 19.60 3.77 12.12
CA ALA A 59 18.35 4.39 12.55
C ALA A 59 17.17 4.07 11.60
N PHE A 60 17.43 4.00 10.29
CA PHE A 60 16.42 3.60 9.30
C PHE A 60 16.11 2.10 9.38
N GLY A 61 17.12 1.26 9.65
CA GLY A 61 16.94 -0.18 9.83
C GLY A 61 16.07 -0.50 11.05
N GLU A 62 16.40 0.09 12.21
CA GLU A 62 15.61 -0.02 13.43
C GLU A 62 14.17 0.44 13.23
N MET A 63 13.99 1.61 12.61
CA MET A 63 12.66 2.15 12.32
C MET A 63 11.89 1.28 11.34
N ALA A 64 12.54 0.74 10.30
CA ALA A 64 11.91 -0.16 9.34
C ALA A 64 11.43 -1.44 10.03
N LEU A 65 12.25 -2.05 10.89
CA LEU A 65 11.91 -3.26 11.61
C LEU A 65 10.74 -3.04 12.60
N VAL A 66 10.84 -2.01 13.45
CA VAL A 66 9.78 -1.69 14.42
C VAL A 66 8.46 -1.34 13.72
N THR A 67 8.53 -0.56 12.63
CA THR A 67 7.34 -0.25 11.81
C THR A 67 6.74 -1.51 11.22
N THR A 68 7.55 -2.45 10.72
CA THR A 68 7.08 -3.73 10.18
C THR A 68 6.36 -4.57 11.25
N LEU A 69 6.88 -4.62 12.48
CA LEU A 69 6.22 -5.30 13.60
C LEU A 69 4.86 -4.65 13.94
N ILE A 70 4.79 -3.32 13.96
CA ILE A 70 3.52 -2.59 14.20
C ILE A 70 2.53 -2.83 13.05
N VAL A 71 2.99 -2.80 11.79
CA VAL A 71 2.16 -3.14 10.62
C VAL A 71 1.62 -4.56 10.74
N GLY A 72 2.47 -5.51 11.17
CA GLY A 72 2.06 -6.89 11.43
C GLY A 72 0.93 -6.97 12.44
N MET A 73 1.10 -6.38 13.61
CA MET A 73 0.04 -6.34 14.62
C MET A 73 -1.23 -5.67 14.09
N THR A 74 -1.09 -4.60 13.28
CA THR A 74 -2.22 -3.90 12.67
C THR A 74 -2.99 -4.78 11.71
N LEU A 75 -2.32 -5.48 10.81
CA LEU A 75 -2.94 -6.35 9.80
C LEU A 75 -3.52 -7.63 10.43
N LEU A 76 -2.80 -8.23 11.39
CA LEU A 76 -3.26 -9.43 12.09
C LEU A 76 -4.47 -9.18 13.02
N SER A 77 -4.67 -7.93 13.46
CA SER A 77 -5.81 -7.52 14.27
C SER A 77 -6.88 -6.76 13.48
N ASP A 78 -6.79 -6.70 12.14
CA ASP A 78 -7.71 -5.89 11.34
C ASP A 78 -9.11 -6.48 11.29
N LEU A 79 -10.01 -5.85 12.02
CA LEU A 79 -11.45 -6.19 12.04
C LEU A 79 -12.22 -5.66 10.82
N GLY A 80 -11.53 -5.09 9.84
CA GLY A 80 -12.17 -4.51 8.66
C GLY A 80 -13.11 -3.35 8.97
N LEU A 81 -12.80 -2.54 10.00
CA LEU A 81 -13.66 -1.42 10.42
C LEU A 81 -13.89 -0.42 9.29
N GLY A 82 -12.83 -0.08 8.53
CA GLY A 82 -12.94 0.83 7.39
C GLY A 82 -13.91 0.31 6.31
N PRO A 83 -13.64 -0.85 5.70
CA PRO A 83 -14.56 -1.47 4.75
C PRO A 83 -15.97 -1.68 5.30
N SER A 84 -16.12 -2.07 6.57
CA SER A 84 -17.42 -2.29 7.21
C SER A 84 -18.25 -1.00 7.25
N VAL A 85 -17.65 0.14 7.66
CA VAL A 85 -18.33 1.45 7.67
C VAL A 85 -18.68 1.90 6.25
N ILE A 86 -17.78 1.69 5.27
CA ILE A 86 -18.00 2.14 3.89
C ILE A 86 -19.11 1.33 3.19
N GLN A 87 -19.16 0.01 3.41
CA GLN A 87 -20.07 -0.89 2.70
C GLN A 87 -21.43 -1.08 3.41
N SER A 88 -21.48 -0.91 4.73
CA SER A 88 -22.70 -1.11 5.50
C SER A 88 -23.78 -0.10 5.13
N LYS A 89 -25.04 -0.55 5.04
CA LYS A 89 -26.21 0.34 4.93
C LYS A 89 -26.34 1.27 6.16
N ARG A 90 -25.79 0.85 7.31
CA ARG A 90 -25.77 1.57 8.58
C ARG A 90 -24.50 2.41 8.81
N GLY A 91 -23.67 2.57 7.80
CA GLY A 91 -22.37 3.27 7.90
C GLY A 91 -22.45 4.75 8.30
N ASP A 92 -23.64 5.36 8.25
CA ASP A 92 -23.92 6.73 8.72
C ASP A 92 -24.68 6.76 10.05
N ASP A 93 -25.08 5.58 10.61
CA ASP A 93 -25.77 5.47 11.88
C ASP A 93 -24.80 5.81 13.04
N PRO A 94 -25.13 6.79 13.92
CA PRO A 94 -24.28 7.15 15.05
C PRO A 94 -23.98 5.99 16.00
N GLN A 95 -24.89 5.05 16.21
CA GLN A 95 -24.66 3.87 17.05
C GLN A 95 -23.64 2.92 16.43
N PHE A 96 -23.71 2.74 15.11
CA PHE A 96 -22.74 1.94 14.36
C PHE A 96 -21.35 2.57 14.39
N LEU A 97 -21.26 3.87 14.11
CA LEU A 97 -19.99 4.63 14.13
C LEU A 97 -19.36 4.67 15.52
N ASN A 98 -20.15 4.85 16.58
CA ASN A 98 -19.66 4.84 17.96
C ASN A 98 -19.17 3.46 18.39
N THR A 99 -19.87 2.38 17.97
CA THR A 99 -19.41 1.00 18.20
C THR A 99 -18.11 0.72 17.48
N ALA A 100 -17.99 1.13 16.21
CA ALA A 100 -16.76 1.02 15.42
C ALA A 100 -15.59 1.79 16.08
N TRP A 101 -15.85 2.99 16.57
CA TRP A 101 -14.86 3.80 17.29
C TRP A 101 -14.42 3.16 18.61
N THR A 102 -15.34 2.60 19.39
CA THR A 102 -15.03 1.91 20.64
C THR A 102 -14.14 0.68 20.39
N LEU A 103 -14.44 -0.09 19.34
CA LEU A 103 -13.62 -1.22 18.91
C LEU A 103 -12.23 -0.77 18.42
N GLN A 104 -12.18 0.31 17.67
CA GLN A 104 -10.92 0.88 17.16
C GLN A 104 -10.01 1.35 18.31
N ALA A 105 -10.55 2.05 19.29
CA ALA A 105 -9.83 2.51 20.48
C ALA A 105 -9.34 1.33 21.33
N GLY A 106 -10.23 0.36 21.62
CA GLY A 106 -9.87 -0.85 22.36
C GLY A 106 -8.78 -1.67 21.66
N ARG A 107 -8.87 -1.83 20.35
CA ARG A 107 -7.85 -2.47 19.51
C ARG A 107 -6.52 -1.73 19.60
N GLY A 108 -6.51 -0.39 19.52
CA GLY A 108 -5.28 0.41 19.62
C GLY A 108 -4.55 0.19 20.94
N ILE A 109 -5.30 0.13 22.05
CA ILE A 109 -4.76 -0.16 23.40
C ILE A 109 -4.22 -1.61 23.45
N ALA A 110 -4.99 -2.58 22.97
CA ALA A 110 -4.58 -3.98 22.95
C ALA A 110 -3.28 -4.20 22.14
N MET A 111 -3.13 -3.53 21.01
CA MET A 111 -1.91 -3.57 20.18
C MET A 111 -0.71 -2.96 20.92
N TRP A 112 -0.91 -1.86 21.62
CA TRP A 112 0.16 -1.26 22.43
C TRP A 112 0.59 -2.22 23.56
N LEU A 113 -0.35 -2.80 24.31
CA LEU A 113 -0.05 -3.79 25.35
C LEU A 113 0.69 -5.01 24.76
N ALA A 114 0.26 -5.49 23.61
CA ALA A 114 0.96 -6.57 22.88
C ALA A 114 2.38 -6.16 22.50
N SER A 115 2.61 -4.91 22.06
CA SER A 115 3.95 -4.42 21.74
C SER A 115 4.88 -4.38 22.97
N VAL A 116 4.34 -4.02 24.15
CA VAL A 116 5.08 -4.06 25.43
C VAL A 116 5.48 -5.50 25.77
N ALA A 117 4.52 -6.44 25.66
CA ALA A 117 4.78 -7.86 25.92
C ALA A 117 5.79 -8.49 24.95
N LEU A 118 5.72 -8.10 23.67
CA LEU A 118 6.57 -8.61 22.61
C LEU A 118 7.92 -7.89 22.50
N ALA A 119 8.15 -6.77 23.18
CA ALA A 119 9.37 -5.98 23.06
C ALA A 119 10.62 -6.75 23.44
N TYR A 120 10.60 -7.49 24.56
CA TYR A 120 11.73 -8.30 25.01
C TYR A 120 11.98 -9.50 24.07
N PRO A 121 10.99 -10.35 23.73
CA PRO A 121 11.16 -11.41 22.73
C PRO A 121 11.69 -10.90 21.39
N ALA A 122 11.16 -9.77 20.87
CA ALA A 122 11.61 -9.19 19.62
C ALA A 122 13.08 -8.73 19.71
N ALA A 123 13.46 -8.03 20.78
CA ALA A 123 14.84 -7.59 20.99
C ALA A 123 15.83 -8.76 21.05
N ARG A 124 15.43 -9.87 21.66
CA ARG A 124 16.25 -11.08 21.73
C ARG A 124 16.34 -11.79 20.37
N PHE A 125 15.22 -11.87 19.64
CA PHE A 125 15.17 -12.50 18.32
C PHE A 125 15.97 -11.76 17.26
N TYR A 126 15.91 -10.42 17.27
CA TYR A 126 16.63 -9.58 16.32
C TYR A 126 18.01 -9.12 16.82
N HIS A 127 18.46 -9.57 17.98
CA HIS A 127 19.76 -9.28 18.59
C HIS A 127 20.01 -7.76 18.77
N ASP A 128 18.95 -6.96 18.96
CA ASP A 128 19.04 -5.52 19.18
C ASP A 128 18.30 -5.07 20.45
N PRO A 129 19.03 -4.80 21.57
CA PRO A 129 18.42 -4.36 22.83
C PRO A 129 17.64 -3.03 22.74
N ARG A 130 17.92 -2.20 21.72
CA ARG A 130 17.24 -0.92 21.54
C ARG A 130 15.75 -1.09 21.25
N LEU A 131 15.35 -2.23 20.67
CA LEU A 131 13.97 -2.58 20.38
C LEU A 131 13.09 -2.63 21.64
N ILE A 132 13.65 -2.95 22.83
CA ILE A 132 12.91 -2.99 24.10
C ILE A 132 12.22 -1.63 24.37
N LYS A 133 12.90 -0.53 24.01
CA LYS A 133 12.37 0.83 24.20
C LYS A 133 11.68 1.37 22.96
N LEU A 134 12.26 1.14 21.78
CA LEU A 134 11.74 1.69 20.53
C LEU A 134 10.37 1.13 20.16
N PHE A 135 10.18 -0.18 20.32
CA PHE A 135 8.95 -0.84 19.90
C PHE A 135 7.72 -0.35 20.69
N PRO A 136 7.71 -0.38 22.05
CA PRO A 136 6.56 0.13 22.81
C PRO A 136 6.33 1.63 22.62
N VAL A 137 7.39 2.43 22.51
CA VAL A 137 7.23 3.88 22.33
C VAL A 137 6.65 4.22 20.97
N LEU A 138 7.15 3.62 19.88
CA LEU A 138 6.56 3.84 18.56
C LEU A 138 5.13 3.28 18.48
N ALA A 139 4.84 2.16 19.14
CA ALA A 139 3.52 1.55 19.19
C ALA A 139 2.48 2.41 19.96
N LEU A 140 2.88 3.47 20.71
CA LEU A 140 1.93 4.48 21.21
C LEU A 140 1.11 5.09 20.07
N SER A 141 1.68 5.13 18.86
CA SER A 141 0.95 5.55 17.66
C SER A 141 -0.33 4.73 17.41
N THR A 142 -0.38 3.46 17.83
CA THR A 142 -1.57 2.61 17.69
C THR A 142 -2.70 3.05 18.62
N ILE A 143 -2.37 3.50 19.84
CA ILE A 143 -3.34 4.12 20.75
C ILE A 143 -3.85 5.42 20.11
N ILE A 144 -2.93 6.31 19.74
CA ILE A 144 -3.27 7.62 19.18
C ILE A 144 -4.18 7.46 17.96
N THR A 145 -3.83 6.56 17.02
CA THR A 145 -4.63 6.30 15.81
C THR A 145 -5.93 5.57 16.15
N GLY A 146 -5.95 4.74 17.20
CA GLY A 146 -7.14 4.10 17.70
C GLY A 146 -8.23 5.09 18.16
N PHE A 147 -7.84 6.25 18.65
CA PHE A 147 -8.75 7.32 19.05
C PHE A 147 -9.14 8.26 17.89
N ASN A 148 -8.65 8.09 16.66
CA ASN A 148 -9.10 8.89 15.54
C ASN A 148 -10.62 8.81 15.34
N SER A 149 -11.25 9.95 15.02
CA SER A 149 -12.68 10.00 14.75
C SER A 149 -13.09 9.11 13.58
N THR A 150 -14.16 8.35 13.72
CA THR A 150 -14.81 7.60 12.61
C THR A 150 -15.39 8.53 11.54
N GLY A 151 -15.44 9.83 11.79
CA GLY A 151 -15.74 10.83 10.77
C GLY A 151 -14.77 10.80 9.59
N LEU A 152 -13.51 10.33 9.77
CA LEU A 152 -12.59 10.08 8.65
C LEU A 152 -13.09 8.96 7.73
N LEU A 153 -13.70 7.91 8.30
CA LEU A 153 -14.30 6.82 7.53
C LEU A 153 -15.55 7.28 6.80
N ALA A 154 -16.39 8.11 7.45
CA ALA A 154 -17.55 8.74 6.83
C ALA A 154 -17.12 9.66 5.67
N LEU A 155 -16.07 10.47 5.81
CA LEU A 155 -15.50 11.25 4.71
C LEU A 155 -15.06 10.38 3.53
N SER A 156 -14.45 9.22 3.80
CA SER A 156 -14.06 8.26 2.78
C SER A 156 -15.29 7.66 2.07
N ARG A 157 -16.32 7.30 2.83
CA ARG A 157 -17.61 6.81 2.31
C ARG A 157 -18.27 7.82 1.36
N HIS A 158 -18.25 9.11 1.71
CA HIS A 158 -18.82 10.20 0.93
C HIS A 158 -17.85 10.82 -0.10
N MET A 159 -16.76 10.11 -0.44
CA MET A 159 -15.76 10.55 -1.43
C MET A 159 -15.16 11.94 -1.15
N GLY A 160 -14.99 12.31 0.11
CA GLY A 160 -14.37 13.57 0.53
C GLY A 160 -12.84 13.62 0.31
N VAL A 161 -12.38 13.20 -0.89
CA VAL A 161 -10.97 12.98 -1.24
C VAL A 161 -10.10 14.20 -0.98
N ARG A 162 -10.60 15.41 -1.31
CA ARG A 162 -9.85 16.65 -1.10
C ARG A 162 -9.53 16.90 0.38
N ARG A 163 -10.51 16.66 1.28
CA ARG A 163 -10.31 16.87 2.72
C ARG A 163 -9.39 15.80 3.30
N LEU A 164 -9.57 14.54 2.91
CA LEU A 164 -8.68 13.45 3.31
C LEU A 164 -7.24 13.72 2.88
N PHE A 165 -7.05 14.17 1.63
CA PHE A 165 -5.72 14.57 1.15
C PHE A 165 -5.13 15.71 1.99
N ALA A 166 -5.89 16.77 2.26
CA ALA A 166 -5.41 17.89 3.05
C ALA A 166 -4.96 17.45 4.46
N ILE A 167 -5.72 16.54 5.10
CA ILE A 167 -5.35 15.93 6.39
C ILE A 167 -4.06 15.13 6.24
N ASP A 168 -3.99 14.20 5.28
CA ASP A 168 -2.84 13.31 5.09
C ASP A 168 -1.57 14.08 4.72
N PHE A 169 -1.69 15.08 3.86
CA PHE A 169 -0.56 15.89 3.43
C PHE A 169 -0.05 16.80 4.55
N SER A 170 -0.95 17.42 5.31
CA SER A 170 -0.56 18.24 6.47
C SER A 170 0.10 17.41 7.57
N THR A 171 -0.37 16.18 7.82
CA THR A 171 0.29 15.26 8.76
C THR A 171 1.69 14.86 8.30
N GLN A 172 1.90 14.65 6.99
CA GLN A 172 3.23 14.37 6.42
C GLN A 172 4.19 15.56 6.57
N ILE A 173 3.69 16.79 6.35
CA ILE A 173 4.49 18.02 6.56
C ILE A 173 4.92 18.13 8.03
N ILE A 174 4.00 17.95 8.96
CA ILE A 174 4.30 18.01 10.40
C ILE A 174 5.32 16.92 10.78
N ALA A 175 5.13 15.69 10.27
CA ALA A 175 6.12 14.63 10.47
C ALA A 175 7.50 15.05 9.98
N PHE A 176 7.59 15.59 8.75
CA PHE A 176 8.83 16.06 8.15
C PHE A 176 9.50 17.13 9.00
N VAL A 177 8.79 18.20 9.34
CA VAL A 177 9.32 19.35 10.09
C VAL A 177 9.83 18.90 11.48
N ILE A 178 9.05 18.09 12.19
CA ILE A 178 9.43 17.63 13.54
C ILE A 178 10.60 16.64 13.47
N THR A 179 10.58 15.71 12.51
CA THR A 179 11.68 14.74 12.35
C THR A 179 12.98 15.45 12.01
N VAL A 180 12.96 16.38 11.04
CA VAL A 180 14.16 17.14 10.64
C VAL A 180 14.63 18.03 11.78
N GLY A 181 13.74 18.78 12.44
CA GLY A 181 14.07 19.63 13.58
C GLY A 181 14.72 18.85 14.71
N TRP A 182 14.18 17.69 15.06
CA TRP A 182 14.78 16.82 16.07
C TRP A 182 16.12 16.23 15.62
N ALA A 183 16.21 15.76 14.36
CA ALA A 183 17.44 15.19 13.81
C ALA A 183 18.59 16.21 13.75
N MET A 184 18.29 17.50 13.53
CA MET A 184 19.26 18.58 13.59
C MET A 184 19.77 18.85 15.01
N TRP A 185 18.92 18.64 16.02
CA TRP A 185 19.29 18.82 17.43
C TRP A 185 19.99 17.58 18.00
N ARG A 186 19.41 16.39 17.79
CA ARG A 186 19.96 15.09 18.22
C ARG A 186 19.77 14.04 17.12
N PRO A 187 20.79 13.78 16.30
CA PRO A 187 20.71 12.78 15.21
C PRO A 187 20.66 11.37 15.78
N SER A 188 19.46 10.81 15.86
CA SER A 188 19.20 9.47 16.39
C SER A 188 17.89 8.91 15.84
N VAL A 189 17.65 7.61 16.01
CA VAL A 189 16.36 6.95 15.63
C VAL A 189 15.16 7.63 16.30
N TRP A 190 15.35 8.26 17.46
CA TRP A 190 14.28 8.97 18.17
C TRP A 190 13.68 10.12 17.37
N ALA A 191 14.44 10.74 16.45
CA ALA A 191 13.90 11.73 15.53
C ALA A 191 12.75 11.17 14.69
N LEU A 192 12.91 9.94 14.17
CA LEU A 192 11.90 9.25 13.39
C LEU A 192 10.70 8.87 14.24
N VAL A 193 10.94 8.40 15.47
CA VAL A 193 9.87 8.03 16.43
C VAL A 193 9.03 9.24 16.81
N VAL A 194 9.67 10.34 17.22
CA VAL A 194 8.96 11.56 17.63
C VAL A 194 8.20 12.17 16.47
N GLY A 195 8.77 12.22 15.27
CA GLY A 195 8.07 12.68 14.06
C GLY A 195 6.82 11.83 13.75
N SER A 196 6.92 10.50 13.88
CA SER A 196 5.79 9.59 13.69
C SER A 196 4.69 9.78 14.74
N LEU A 197 5.05 9.90 16.02
CA LEU A 197 4.09 10.13 17.09
C LEU A 197 3.41 11.50 16.96
N ALA A 198 4.19 12.54 16.63
CA ALA A 198 3.66 13.89 16.43
C ALA A 198 2.69 13.96 15.25
N SER A 199 3.00 13.27 14.14
CA SER A 199 2.09 13.20 13.00
C SER A 199 0.80 12.47 13.35
N SER A 200 0.89 11.37 14.11
CA SER A 200 -0.28 10.63 14.60
C SER A 200 -1.14 11.48 15.54
N ALA A 201 -0.51 12.22 16.46
CA ALA A 201 -1.21 13.14 17.36
C ALA A 201 -1.87 14.31 16.61
N PHE A 202 -1.17 14.88 15.61
CA PHE A 202 -1.73 15.94 14.77
C PHE A 202 -2.92 15.43 13.94
N ARG A 203 -2.82 14.21 13.37
CA ARG A 203 -3.94 13.57 12.69
C ARG A 203 -5.13 13.36 13.61
N LEU A 204 -4.89 12.92 14.86
CA LEU A 204 -5.92 12.79 15.89
C LEU A 204 -6.63 14.12 16.14
N ALA A 205 -5.86 15.20 16.35
CA ALA A 205 -6.42 16.54 16.58
C ALA A 205 -7.28 17.01 15.39
N LEU A 206 -6.79 16.83 14.15
CA LEU A 206 -7.55 17.16 12.94
C LEU A 206 -8.82 16.31 12.80
N SER A 207 -8.77 15.03 13.16
CA SER A 207 -9.92 14.12 13.05
C SER A 207 -11.09 14.50 13.94
N HIS A 208 -10.82 15.18 15.08
CA HIS A 208 -11.83 15.68 16.00
C HIS A 208 -12.23 17.15 15.77
N SER A 209 -11.56 17.83 14.83
CA SER A 209 -11.90 19.21 14.46
C SER A 209 -13.14 19.25 13.59
N ARG A 210 -14.25 19.82 14.09
CA ARG A 210 -15.51 19.96 13.34
C ARG A 210 -15.38 20.79 12.05
N LYS A 211 -14.38 21.68 11.98
CA LYS A 211 -14.10 22.47 10.77
C LYS A 211 -13.53 21.59 9.65
N VAL A 212 -12.79 20.55 10.01
CA VAL A 212 -12.06 19.66 9.08
C VAL A 212 -12.87 18.41 8.78
N VAL A 213 -13.38 17.76 9.83
CA VAL A 213 -14.18 16.53 9.75
C VAL A 213 -15.56 16.83 10.32
N PRO A 214 -16.57 17.08 9.47
CA PRO A 214 -17.94 17.27 9.92
C PRO A 214 -18.52 15.97 10.45
N GLY A 215 -19.36 16.06 11.46
CA GLY A 215 -20.03 14.92 12.07
C GLY A 215 -20.21 15.06 13.58
N GLU A 216 -20.86 14.08 14.18
CA GLU A 216 -21.05 14.02 15.63
C GLU A 216 -19.76 13.57 16.34
N ARG A 217 -19.66 13.94 17.64
CA ARG A 217 -18.55 13.46 18.47
C ARG A 217 -18.71 11.97 18.75
N ASN A 218 -17.64 11.25 18.58
CA ASN A 218 -17.58 9.85 18.96
C ASN A 218 -17.77 9.69 20.48
N ARG A 219 -18.52 8.66 20.86
CA ARG A 219 -18.79 8.28 22.26
C ARG A 219 -18.51 6.80 22.45
N LEU A 220 -18.04 6.42 23.61
CA LEU A 220 -17.90 5.01 23.98
C LEU A 220 -19.29 4.37 24.01
N CYS A 221 -19.53 3.46 23.12
CA CYS A 221 -20.79 2.74 22.96
C CYS A 221 -20.53 1.37 22.36
N LEU A 222 -21.14 0.33 22.93
CA LEU A 222 -21.12 -1.03 22.40
C LEU A 222 -22.54 -1.47 22.10
N HIS A 223 -23.01 -1.20 20.89
CA HIS A 223 -24.31 -1.65 20.44
C HIS A 223 -24.20 -3.08 19.88
N ARG A 224 -24.80 -4.06 20.59
CA ARG A 224 -24.65 -5.50 20.29
C ARG A 224 -24.92 -5.90 18.82
N PRO A 225 -25.99 -5.40 18.14
CA PRO A 225 -26.22 -5.70 16.73
C PRO A 225 -25.09 -5.19 15.84
N SER A 226 -24.63 -3.94 16.03
CA SER A 226 -23.52 -3.36 15.27
C SER A 226 -22.20 -4.10 15.50
N LEU A 227 -21.95 -4.53 16.75
CA LEU A 227 -20.79 -5.36 17.09
C LEU A 227 -20.80 -6.69 16.33
N LYS A 228 -21.95 -7.38 16.29
CA LYS A 228 -22.12 -8.65 15.57
C LYS A 228 -21.87 -8.49 14.07
N ASP A 229 -22.40 -7.42 13.47
CA ASP A 229 -22.22 -7.12 12.04
C ASP A 229 -20.74 -6.89 11.72
N ILE A 230 -20.04 -6.07 12.52
CA ILE A 230 -18.62 -5.76 12.33
C ILE A 230 -17.76 -7.02 12.49
N LEU A 231 -17.96 -7.82 13.55
CA LEU A 231 -17.17 -9.01 13.81
C LEU A 231 -17.42 -10.11 12.76
N HIS A 232 -18.67 -10.25 12.30
CA HIS A 232 -18.99 -11.22 11.24
C HIS A 232 -18.29 -10.88 9.92
N PHE A 233 -18.23 -9.60 9.57
CA PHE A 233 -17.52 -9.13 8.39
C PHE A 233 -16.00 -9.23 8.58
N GLY A 234 -15.49 -8.88 9.76
CA GLY A 234 -14.06 -8.78 10.07
C GLY A 234 -13.31 -10.11 10.06
N LYS A 235 -13.92 -11.22 10.45
CA LYS A 235 -13.25 -12.53 10.53
C LYS A 235 -12.57 -12.98 9.24
N TRP A 236 -13.18 -12.69 8.09
CA TRP A 236 -12.62 -13.02 6.78
C TRP A 236 -11.49 -12.07 6.37
N ILE A 237 -11.57 -10.80 6.84
CA ILE A 237 -10.53 -9.81 6.57
C ILE A 237 -9.26 -10.17 7.33
N VAL A 238 -9.35 -10.54 8.62
CA VAL A 238 -8.17 -10.96 9.42
C VAL A 238 -7.38 -12.06 8.73
N ILE A 239 -8.05 -13.09 8.19
CA ILE A 239 -7.36 -14.19 7.49
C ILE A 239 -6.64 -13.67 6.22
N GLY A 240 -7.34 -12.85 5.42
CA GLY A 240 -6.77 -12.28 4.20
C GLY A 240 -5.59 -11.34 4.47
N THR A 241 -5.71 -10.47 5.49
CA THR A 241 -4.65 -9.52 5.87
C THR A 241 -3.45 -10.20 6.51
N ALA A 242 -3.63 -11.36 7.19
CA ALA A 242 -2.54 -12.15 7.72
C ALA A 242 -1.64 -12.69 6.59
N PHE A 243 -2.21 -13.33 5.58
CA PHE A 243 -1.44 -13.79 4.42
C PHE A 243 -0.77 -12.63 3.67
N TYR A 244 -1.50 -11.51 3.50
CA TYR A 244 -0.95 -10.31 2.88
C TYR A 244 0.22 -9.73 3.68
N PHE A 245 0.16 -9.74 5.01
CA PHE A 245 1.25 -9.28 5.86
C PHE A 245 2.53 -10.09 5.61
N PHE A 246 2.45 -11.41 5.72
CA PHE A 246 3.60 -12.27 5.49
C PHE A 246 4.12 -12.16 4.05
N ALA A 247 3.25 -12.03 3.07
CA ALA A 247 3.65 -11.82 1.68
C ALA A 247 4.38 -10.47 1.48
N SER A 248 3.89 -9.38 2.08
CA SER A 248 4.35 -8.01 1.79
C SER A 248 5.46 -7.49 2.70
N GLN A 249 5.73 -8.14 3.85
CA GLN A 249 6.70 -7.68 4.86
C GLN A 249 7.73 -8.75 5.24
N ALA A 250 7.67 -9.93 4.63
CA ALA A 250 8.61 -11.04 4.92
C ALA A 250 10.06 -10.65 4.70
N ASP A 251 10.34 -9.83 3.69
CA ASP A 251 11.66 -9.31 3.37
C ASP A 251 12.31 -8.64 4.59
N ARG A 252 11.62 -7.68 5.21
CA ARG A 252 12.13 -6.93 6.36
C ARG A 252 12.20 -7.76 7.62
N LEU A 253 11.21 -8.63 7.85
CA LEU A 253 11.20 -9.52 9.01
C LEU A 253 12.38 -10.51 8.97
N ILE A 254 12.62 -11.09 7.80
CA ILE A 254 13.66 -12.10 7.65
C ILE A 254 15.04 -11.45 7.59
N LEU A 255 15.21 -10.40 6.78
CA LEU A 255 16.47 -9.67 6.71
C LEU A 255 16.83 -9.03 8.05
N GLY A 256 15.86 -8.56 8.84
CA GLY A 256 16.11 -7.99 10.16
C GLY A 256 16.85 -8.92 11.12
N ASN A 257 16.75 -10.24 10.93
CA ASN A 257 17.49 -11.25 11.69
C ASN A 257 18.81 -11.67 11.00
N LEU A 258 18.86 -11.60 9.67
CA LEU A 258 20.01 -12.13 8.90
C LEU A 258 21.11 -11.09 8.69
N VAL A 259 20.79 -9.79 8.70
CA VAL A 259 21.76 -8.72 8.43
C VAL A 259 21.79 -7.69 9.56
N THR A 260 22.79 -6.82 9.57
CA THR A 260 22.88 -5.71 10.53
C THR A 260 21.77 -4.67 10.29
N MET A 261 21.40 -3.90 11.34
CA MET A 261 20.44 -2.80 11.20
C MET A 261 20.90 -1.75 10.19
N THR A 262 22.20 -1.51 10.09
CA THR A 262 22.80 -0.65 9.05
C THR A 262 22.45 -1.16 7.65
N MET A 263 22.65 -2.46 7.38
CA MET A 263 22.37 -3.04 6.07
C MET A 263 20.87 -3.10 5.78
N LEU A 264 20.03 -3.36 6.80
CA LEU A 264 18.58 -3.28 6.69
C LEU A 264 18.10 -1.86 6.33
N GLY A 265 18.73 -0.83 6.90
CA GLY A 265 18.45 0.57 6.58
C GLY A 265 18.86 0.91 5.14
N ILE A 266 20.02 0.46 4.67
CA ILE A 266 20.49 0.64 3.29
C ILE A 266 19.54 -0.07 2.32
N TYR A 267 19.14 -1.33 2.61
CA TYR A 267 18.13 -2.05 1.85
C TYR A 267 16.80 -1.30 1.79
N GLY A 268 16.35 -0.73 2.92
CA GLY A 268 15.11 0.05 2.99
C GLY A 268 15.11 1.25 2.04
N ILE A 269 16.23 1.97 1.93
CA ILE A 269 16.41 3.08 0.98
C ILE A 269 16.42 2.56 -0.46
N ALA A 270 17.17 1.49 -0.74
CA ALA A 270 17.21 0.87 -2.07
C ALA A 270 15.80 0.44 -2.52
N TYR A 271 15.07 -0.25 -1.65
CA TYR A 271 13.69 -0.69 -1.90
C TYR A 271 12.75 0.49 -2.14
N GLN A 272 12.82 1.54 -1.30
CA GLN A 272 11.97 2.74 -1.45
C GLN A 272 12.14 3.41 -2.80
N ILE A 273 13.36 3.52 -3.31
CA ILE A 273 13.65 4.12 -4.62
C ILE A 273 13.20 3.20 -5.75
N SER A 274 13.52 1.90 -5.65
CA SER A 274 13.13 0.90 -6.64
C SER A 274 11.61 0.75 -6.79
N ASP A 275 10.84 0.99 -5.71
CA ASP A 275 9.39 0.83 -5.66
C ASP A 275 8.61 1.98 -6.31
N VAL A 276 9.25 3.11 -6.62
CA VAL A 276 8.58 4.29 -7.19
C VAL A 276 7.80 3.96 -8.47
N PRO A 277 8.37 3.28 -9.49
CA PRO A 277 7.63 2.92 -10.69
C PRO A 277 6.41 2.05 -10.42
N ARG A 278 6.56 1.01 -9.58
CA ARG A 278 5.45 0.12 -9.21
C ARG A 278 4.33 0.87 -8.52
N SER A 279 4.66 1.76 -7.60
CA SER A 279 3.68 2.51 -6.82
C SER A 279 2.85 3.46 -7.72
N ILE A 280 3.43 4.05 -8.76
CA ILE A 280 2.74 4.86 -9.76
C ILE A 280 1.73 4.00 -10.54
N ILE A 281 2.19 2.86 -11.06
CA ILE A 281 1.33 1.95 -11.84
C ILE A 281 0.21 1.36 -10.98
N ASN A 282 0.50 0.99 -9.73
CA ASN A 282 -0.52 0.52 -8.79
C ASN A 282 -1.58 1.58 -8.51
N ALA A 283 -1.19 2.83 -8.26
CA ALA A 283 -2.13 3.92 -8.05
C ALA A 283 -3.05 4.11 -9.27
N PHE A 284 -2.49 4.03 -10.46
CA PHE A 284 -3.25 4.09 -11.72
C PHE A 284 -4.19 2.89 -11.88
N SER A 285 -3.70 1.66 -11.68
CA SER A 285 -4.50 0.43 -11.77
C SER A 285 -5.69 0.42 -10.82
N GLN A 286 -5.50 0.83 -9.57
CA GLN A 286 -6.56 0.82 -8.57
C GLN A 286 -7.63 1.90 -8.84
N LYS A 287 -7.24 3.07 -9.32
CA LYS A 287 -8.14 4.22 -9.44
C LYS A 287 -8.80 4.35 -10.81
N VAL A 288 -8.14 3.89 -11.85
CA VAL A 288 -8.62 3.94 -13.23
C VAL A 288 -8.92 2.55 -13.76
N GLY A 289 -7.98 1.62 -13.57
CA GLY A 289 -8.07 0.27 -14.12
C GLY A 289 -9.22 -0.54 -13.55
N PHE A 290 -9.33 -0.64 -12.23
CA PHE A 290 -10.36 -1.44 -11.59
C PHE A 290 -11.80 -0.97 -11.93
N PRO A 291 -12.16 0.33 -11.82
CA PRO A 291 -13.47 0.80 -12.26
C PRO A 291 -13.72 0.61 -13.75
N PHE A 292 -12.70 0.78 -14.59
CA PHE A 292 -12.80 0.52 -16.02
C PHE A 292 -13.09 -0.95 -16.30
N ILE A 293 -12.32 -1.87 -15.72
CA ILE A 293 -12.50 -3.32 -15.87
C ILE A 293 -13.88 -3.75 -15.36
N ALA A 294 -14.32 -3.22 -14.21
CA ALA A 294 -15.65 -3.54 -13.66
C ALA A 294 -16.80 -3.16 -14.60
N LYS A 295 -16.66 -2.07 -15.36
CA LYS A 295 -17.65 -1.67 -16.40
C LYS A 295 -17.65 -2.61 -17.61
N LEU A 296 -16.54 -3.29 -17.87
CA LEU A 296 -16.43 -4.19 -19.03
C LEU A 296 -17.02 -5.60 -18.77
N THR A 297 -17.30 -5.96 -17.53
CA THR A 297 -17.78 -7.31 -17.17
C THR A 297 -19.12 -7.70 -17.82
N HIS A 298 -19.87 -6.73 -18.35
CA HIS A 298 -21.13 -6.96 -19.07
C HIS A 298 -20.93 -7.31 -20.54
N LEU A 299 -19.73 -7.14 -21.08
CA LEU A 299 -19.43 -7.42 -22.49
C LEU A 299 -19.22 -8.92 -22.73
N PRO A 300 -19.43 -9.40 -23.96
CA PRO A 300 -18.99 -10.73 -24.38
C PRO A 300 -17.49 -10.91 -24.13
N MET A 301 -17.06 -12.13 -23.77
CA MET A 301 -15.70 -12.41 -23.32
C MET A 301 -14.62 -11.98 -24.34
N GLU A 302 -14.90 -12.04 -25.64
CA GLU A 302 -13.95 -11.61 -26.68
C GLU A 302 -13.72 -10.11 -26.68
N GLU A 303 -14.80 -9.31 -26.57
CA GLU A 303 -14.71 -7.85 -26.48
C GLU A 303 -14.09 -7.41 -25.15
N PHE A 304 -14.52 -8.03 -24.06
CA PHE A 304 -13.92 -7.83 -22.73
C PHE A 304 -12.40 -8.03 -22.79
N ARG A 305 -11.95 -9.16 -23.32
CA ARG A 305 -10.53 -9.50 -23.45
C ARG A 305 -9.78 -8.48 -24.31
N ALA A 306 -10.33 -8.10 -25.47
CA ALA A 306 -9.69 -7.14 -26.37
C ALA A 306 -9.48 -5.77 -25.69
N GLN A 307 -10.52 -5.24 -25.03
CA GLN A 307 -10.47 -3.95 -24.33
C GLN A 307 -9.54 -4.00 -23.11
N PHE A 308 -9.59 -5.09 -22.34
CA PHE A 308 -8.70 -5.31 -21.19
C PHE A 308 -7.22 -5.37 -21.64
N LEU A 309 -6.88 -6.17 -22.64
CA LEU A 309 -5.51 -6.29 -23.12
C LEU A 309 -4.99 -4.96 -23.69
N ARG A 310 -5.86 -4.16 -24.34
CA ARG A 310 -5.51 -2.81 -24.81
C ARG A 310 -5.19 -1.86 -23.66
N TYR A 311 -6.04 -1.82 -22.62
CA TYR A 311 -5.77 -1.03 -21.42
C TYR A 311 -4.46 -1.45 -20.75
N ARG A 312 -4.28 -2.79 -20.61
CA ARG A 312 -3.11 -3.37 -19.99
C ARG A 312 -1.83 -3.08 -20.77
N LEU A 313 -1.89 -3.05 -22.09
CA LEU A 313 -0.77 -2.68 -22.95
C LEU A 313 -0.21 -1.30 -22.59
N TYR A 314 -1.06 -0.29 -22.48
CA TYR A 314 -0.62 1.07 -22.11
C TYR A 314 -0.03 1.13 -20.70
N SER A 315 -0.67 0.48 -19.74
CA SER A 315 -0.19 0.45 -18.35
C SER A 315 1.16 -0.23 -18.22
N LEU A 316 1.34 -1.37 -18.88
CA LEU A 316 2.59 -2.14 -18.84
C LEU A 316 3.70 -1.51 -19.68
N SER A 317 3.39 -0.86 -20.81
CA SER A 317 4.40 -0.13 -21.59
C SER A 317 4.96 1.05 -20.79
N LEU A 318 4.10 1.80 -20.10
CA LEU A 318 4.56 2.84 -19.17
C LEU A 318 5.37 2.24 -18.02
N GLY A 319 4.92 1.12 -17.44
CA GLY A 319 5.64 0.39 -16.41
C GLY A 319 7.01 -0.09 -16.86
N ALA A 320 7.11 -0.69 -18.05
CA ALA A 320 8.35 -1.15 -18.63
C ALA A 320 9.36 0.00 -18.86
N PHE A 321 8.87 1.14 -19.36
CA PHE A 321 9.69 2.34 -19.52
C PHE A 321 10.23 2.85 -18.18
N LEU A 322 9.35 3.02 -17.18
CA LEU A 322 9.74 3.53 -15.86
C LEU A 322 10.68 2.56 -15.12
N LEU A 323 10.39 1.25 -15.14
CA LEU A 323 11.26 0.24 -14.53
C LEU A 323 12.59 0.14 -15.26
N GLY A 324 12.59 0.14 -16.58
CA GLY A 324 13.82 0.09 -17.37
C GLY A 324 14.70 1.32 -17.15
N ALA A 325 14.12 2.51 -17.13
CA ALA A 325 14.85 3.74 -16.80
C ALA A 325 15.42 3.69 -15.36
N MET A 326 14.64 3.24 -14.38
CA MET A 326 15.10 3.10 -13.01
C MET A 326 16.18 2.01 -12.86
N ALA A 327 16.08 0.89 -13.55
CA ALA A 327 17.09 -0.17 -13.51
C ALA A 327 18.44 0.28 -14.10
N VAL A 328 18.42 1.09 -15.16
CA VAL A 328 19.64 1.59 -15.81
C VAL A 328 20.26 2.77 -15.07
N TRP A 329 19.43 3.72 -14.64
CA TRP A 329 19.90 5.02 -14.11
C TRP A 329 19.70 5.19 -12.60
N GLY A 330 18.93 4.32 -11.96
CA GLY A 330 18.55 4.45 -10.54
C GLY A 330 19.72 4.42 -9.56
N ASN A 331 20.79 3.70 -9.88
CA ASN A 331 22.01 3.69 -9.08
C ASN A 331 22.67 5.09 -9.00
N LEU A 332 22.55 5.91 -10.05
CA LEU A 332 23.07 7.29 -10.02
C LEU A 332 22.34 8.17 -9.02
N ILE A 333 21.07 7.87 -8.72
CA ILE A 333 20.30 8.56 -7.68
C ILE A 333 21.03 8.42 -6.34
N ILE A 334 21.45 7.18 -6.00
CA ILE A 334 22.21 6.93 -4.77
C ILE A 334 23.57 7.64 -4.82
N LEU A 335 24.34 7.40 -5.88
CA LEU A 335 25.72 7.89 -5.94
C LEU A 335 25.83 9.41 -5.98
N LYS A 336 24.83 10.11 -6.55
CA LYS A 336 24.85 11.58 -6.68
C LYS A 336 24.08 12.33 -5.59
N LEU A 337 22.99 11.73 -5.06
CA LEU A 337 22.08 12.43 -4.17
C LEU A 337 22.19 12.01 -2.70
N TYR A 338 22.63 10.76 -2.45
CA TYR A 338 22.75 10.21 -1.09
C TYR A 338 24.22 10.25 -0.59
N PRO A 339 24.42 10.31 0.73
CA PRO A 339 25.76 10.20 1.31
C PRO A 339 26.44 8.87 0.99
N ALA A 340 27.77 8.85 0.94
CA ALA A 340 28.57 7.66 0.61
C ALA A 340 28.28 6.43 1.49
N ARG A 341 27.84 6.64 2.75
CA ARG A 341 27.43 5.54 3.65
C ARG A 341 26.22 4.74 3.19
N TYR A 342 25.50 5.20 2.14
CA TYR A 342 24.40 4.48 1.48
C TYR A 342 24.80 3.90 0.12
N ALA A 343 26.09 3.98 -0.25
CA ALA A 343 26.57 3.55 -1.58
C ALA A 343 26.20 2.08 -1.91
N ASP A 344 26.17 1.21 -0.90
CA ASP A 344 25.79 -0.20 -1.07
C ASP A 344 24.35 -0.36 -1.60
N ALA A 345 23.46 0.62 -1.44
CA ALA A 345 22.13 0.60 -2.06
C ALA A 345 22.18 0.62 -3.60
N SER A 346 23.26 1.12 -4.17
CA SER A 346 23.39 1.33 -5.62
C SER A 346 23.33 0.04 -6.45
N TRP A 347 23.94 -1.05 -5.97
CA TRP A 347 23.89 -2.35 -6.66
C TRP A 347 22.55 -3.08 -6.47
N MET A 348 21.83 -2.80 -5.37
CA MET A 348 20.53 -3.42 -5.08
C MET A 348 19.43 -2.88 -5.99
N ILE A 349 19.47 -1.59 -6.35
CA ILE A 349 18.40 -0.92 -7.10
C ILE A 349 18.12 -1.59 -8.44
N PRO A 350 19.07 -1.89 -9.33
CA PRO A 350 18.78 -2.56 -10.59
C PRO A 350 18.07 -3.91 -10.40
N ILE A 351 18.52 -4.71 -9.42
CA ILE A 351 17.96 -6.03 -9.16
C ILE A 351 16.53 -5.92 -8.61
N LEU A 352 16.34 -5.09 -7.57
CA LEU A 352 15.02 -4.85 -6.99
C LEU A 352 14.04 -4.29 -8.02
N THR A 353 14.48 -3.33 -8.85
CA THR A 353 13.63 -2.71 -9.87
C THR A 353 13.20 -3.70 -10.94
N LEU A 354 14.15 -4.51 -11.46
CA LEU A 354 13.83 -5.53 -12.47
C LEU A 354 12.88 -6.59 -11.92
N GLY A 355 13.04 -6.94 -10.64
CA GLY A 355 12.12 -7.87 -9.99
C GLY A 355 10.68 -7.36 -9.88
N LEU A 356 10.47 -6.06 -9.88
CA LEU A 356 9.11 -5.51 -9.87
C LEU A 356 8.38 -5.67 -11.21
N TRP A 357 9.03 -6.18 -12.26
CA TRP A 357 8.37 -6.39 -13.55
C TRP A 357 7.24 -7.41 -13.47
N HIS A 358 7.51 -8.60 -12.93
CA HIS A 358 6.45 -9.60 -12.79
C HIS A 358 5.39 -9.19 -11.76
N THR A 359 5.76 -8.36 -10.76
CA THR A 359 4.79 -7.71 -9.88
C THR A 359 3.79 -6.85 -10.68
N LEU A 360 4.25 -6.05 -11.65
CA LEU A 360 3.36 -5.28 -12.53
C LEU A 360 2.49 -6.18 -13.40
N LEU A 361 3.03 -7.29 -13.91
CA LEU A 361 2.29 -8.24 -14.72
C LEU A 361 1.08 -8.81 -13.97
N TYR A 362 1.25 -9.25 -12.72
CA TYR A 362 0.12 -9.80 -11.99
C TYR A 362 -0.80 -8.72 -11.39
N THR A 363 -0.28 -7.59 -10.91
CA THR A 363 -1.10 -6.52 -10.32
C THR A 363 -2.02 -5.86 -11.34
N THR A 364 -1.66 -5.84 -12.62
CA THR A 364 -2.55 -5.38 -13.70
C THR A 364 -3.59 -6.44 -14.11
N THR A 365 -3.37 -7.72 -13.77
CA THR A 365 -4.28 -8.84 -14.09
C THR A 365 -5.25 -9.13 -12.94
N GLN A 366 -4.83 -9.00 -11.68
CA GLN A 366 -5.64 -9.28 -10.50
C GLN A 366 -7.03 -8.61 -10.49
N PRO A 367 -7.18 -7.32 -10.89
CA PRO A 367 -8.49 -6.66 -10.90
C PRO A 367 -9.55 -7.40 -11.74
N VAL A 368 -9.13 -8.11 -12.79
CA VAL A 368 -10.04 -8.95 -13.60
C VAL A 368 -10.57 -10.12 -12.78
N LEU A 369 -9.70 -10.83 -12.07
CA LEU A 369 -10.11 -11.96 -11.23
C LEU A 369 -11.05 -11.52 -10.10
N PHE A 370 -10.81 -10.33 -9.53
CA PHE A 370 -11.73 -9.75 -8.55
C PHE A 370 -13.09 -9.37 -9.17
N ALA A 371 -13.08 -8.74 -10.34
CA ALA A 371 -14.31 -8.37 -11.06
C ALA A 371 -15.14 -9.58 -11.47
N LEU A 372 -14.49 -10.71 -11.78
CA LEU A 372 -15.14 -12.00 -12.06
C LEU A 372 -15.54 -12.79 -10.79
N GLY A 373 -15.31 -12.23 -9.58
CA GLY A 373 -15.63 -12.91 -8.31
C GLY A 373 -14.69 -14.07 -7.95
N LYS A 374 -13.51 -14.17 -8.58
CA LYS A 374 -12.56 -15.28 -8.44
C LYS A 374 -11.40 -14.94 -7.49
N SER A 375 -11.70 -14.39 -6.32
CA SER A 375 -10.71 -13.98 -5.33
C SER A 375 -9.87 -15.13 -4.75
N SER A 376 -10.31 -16.39 -4.90
CA SER A 376 -9.56 -17.56 -4.42
C SER A 376 -8.17 -17.71 -5.04
N TYR A 377 -7.99 -17.36 -6.32
CA TYR A 377 -6.67 -17.37 -6.95
C TYR A 377 -5.69 -16.42 -6.25
N ASN A 378 -6.17 -15.24 -5.82
CA ASN A 378 -5.35 -14.30 -5.07
C ASN A 378 -4.95 -14.85 -3.70
N ALA A 379 -5.86 -15.51 -2.99
CA ALA A 379 -5.57 -16.12 -1.69
C ALA A 379 -4.51 -17.22 -1.81
N VAL A 380 -4.66 -18.14 -2.77
CA VAL A 380 -3.68 -19.21 -3.04
C VAL A 380 -2.34 -18.63 -3.47
N GLY A 381 -2.35 -17.63 -4.35
CA GLY A 381 -1.13 -16.97 -4.81
C GLY A 381 -0.37 -16.27 -3.69
N ASN A 382 -1.06 -15.55 -2.79
CA ASN A 382 -0.43 -14.91 -1.63
C ASN A 382 0.13 -15.94 -0.63
N ALA A 383 -0.55 -17.07 -0.44
CA ALA A 383 -0.02 -18.15 0.41
C ALA A 383 1.27 -18.74 -0.19
N ALA A 384 1.28 -19.01 -1.50
CA ALA A 384 2.46 -19.50 -2.20
C ALA A 384 3.62 -18.47 -2.16
N TYR A 385 3.32 -17.20 -2.31
CA TYR A 385 4.27 -16.09 -2.16
C TYR A 385 4.88 -16.07 -0.74
N ALA A 386 4.03 -16.11 0.30
CA ALA A 386 4.51 -16.13 1.68
C ALA A 386 5.45 -17.30 1.96
N ILE A 387 5.13 -18.50 1.46
CA ILE A 387 5.99 -19.69 1.60
C ILE A 387 7.31 -19.49 0.84
N ALA A 388 7.25 -18.99 -0.40
CA ALA A 388 8.44 -18.73 -1.21
C ALA A 388 9.39 -17.74 -0.53
N MET A 389 8.86 -16.68 0.10
CA MET A 389 9.66 -15.72 0.85
C MET A 389 10.25 -16.34 2.13
N ALA A 390 9.42 -17.04 2.90
CA ALA A 390 9.85 -17.64 4.19
C ALA A 390 10.97 -18.67 4.03
N VAL A 391 10.95 -19.44 2.95
CA VAL A 391 11.96 -20.46 2.66
C VAL A 391 13.08 -19.92 1.78
N GLY A 392 12.71 -19.16 0.74
CA GLY A 392 13.65 -18.69 -0.28
C GLY A 392 14.70 -17.72 0.24
N ILE A 393 14.30 -16.75 1.09
CA ILE A 393 15.25 -15.76 1.61
C ILE A 393 16.33 -16.39 2.50
N PRO A 394 16.01 -17.19 3.54
CA PRO A 394 17.03 -17.82 4.38
C PRO A 394 17.93 -18.77 3.60
N LEU A 395 17.35 -19.56 2.69
CA LEU A 395 18.09 -20.52 1.89
C LEU A 395 19.08 -19.81 0.94
N ALA A 396 18.61 -18.80 0.22
CA ALA A 396 19.46 -18.04 -0.71
C ALA A 396 20.52 -17.22 0.04
N PHE A 397 20.19 -16.69 1.22
CA PHE A 397 21.16 -16.04 2.08
C PHE A 397 22.27 -16.99 2.55
N HIS A 398 21.91 -18.22 2.93
CA HIS A 398 22.87 -19.22 3.36
C HIS A 398 23.92 -19.55 2.28
N PHE A 399 23.49 -19.67 1.01
CA PHE A 399 24.40 -20.04 -0.08
C PHE A 399 25.13 -18.85 -0.74
N PHE A 400 24.47 -17.70 -0.84
CA PHE A 400 24.93 -16.55 -1.64
C PHE A 400 24.97 -15.23 -0.86
N GLY A 401 24.80 -15.29 0.47
CA GLY A 401 24.77 -14.10 1.33
C GLY A 401 23.67 -13.10 0.94
N LEU A 402 23.94 -11.84 1.17
CA LEU A 402 22.96 -10.76 0.91
C LEU A 402 22.51 -10.68 -0.55
N PHE A 403 23.40 -10.95 -1.49
CA PHE A 403 23.05 -10.98 -2.93
C PHE A 403 21.95 -12.02 -3.21
N GLY A 404 22.13 -13.25 -2.67
CA GLY A 404 21.14 -14.30 -2.80
C GLY A 404 19.80 -13.93 -2.17
N ALA A 405 19.82 -13.32 -0.99
CA ALA A 405 18.60 -12.85 -0.32
C ALA A 405 17.84 -11.81 -1.19
N ILE A 406 18.55 -10.83 -1.78
CA ILE A 406 17.93 -9.83 -2.67
C ILE A 406 17.31 -10.49 -3.90
N VAL A 407 18.00 -11.46 -4.51
CA VAL A 407 17.46 -12.23 -5.64
C VAL A 407 16.23 -13.05 -5.23
N ALA A 408 16.26 -13.68 -4.05
CA ALA A 408 15.12 -14.43 -3.53
C ALA A 408 13.91 -13.53 -3.23
N ILE A 409 14.13 -12.32 -2.71
CA ILE A 409 13.07 -11.31 -2.52
C ILE A 409 12.42 -10.97 -3.86
N VAL A 410 13.24 -10.73 -4.87
CA VAL A 410 12.79 -10.40 -6.23
C VAL A 410 12.01 -11.55 -6.86
N ALA A 411 12.47 -12.79 -6.69
CA ALA A 411 11.81 -13.98 -7.24
C ALA A 411 10.61 -14.45 -6.41
N GLY A 412 10.45 -13.93 -5.19
CA GLY A 412 9.50 -14.46 -4.19
C GLY A 412 8.04 -14.40 -4.61
N ASP A 413 7.63 -13.43 -5.41
CA ASP A 413 6.24 -13.28 -5.88
C ASP A 413 5.97 -13.94 -7.25
N LEU A 414 6.96 -14.65 -7.85
CA LEU A 414 6.75 -15.45 -9.05
C LEU A 414 5.65 -16.52 -8.89
N PRO A 415 5.50 -17.23 -7.75
CA PRO A 415 4.38 -18.14 -7.54
C PRO A 415 3.02 -17.43 -7.59
N LEU A 416 2.91 -16.21 -7.05
CA LEU A 416 1.69 -15.40 -7.13
C LEU A 416 1.39 -15.01 -8.59
N TYR A 417 2.41 -14.63 -9.36
CA TYR A 417 2.26 -14.38 -10.80
C TYR A 417 1.78 -15.64 -11.53
N ALA A 418 2.38 -16.80 -11.27
CA ALA A 418 1.99 -18.06 -11.91
C ALA A 418 0.52 -18.45 -11.61
N VAL A 419 0.09 -18.33 -10.35
CA VAL A 419 -1.31 -18.60 -9.95
C VAL A 419 -2.28 -17.60 -10.60
N THR A 420 -1.90 -16.32 -10.66
CA THR A 420 -2.74 -15.28 -11.29
C THR A 420 -2.88 -15.54 -12.79
N GLN A 421 -1.80 -15.92 -13.49
CA GLN A 421 -1.83 -16.28 -14.90
C GLN A 421 -2.66 -17.54 -15.17
N PHE A 422 -2.49 -18.55 -14.33
CA PHE A 422 -3.32 -19.76 -14.42
C PHE A 422 -4.81 -19.43 -14.30
N GLY A 423 -5.17 -18.63 -13.28
CA GLY A 423 -6.56 -18.18 -13.09
C GLY A 423 -7.08 -17.37 -14.28
N ALA A 424 -6.32 -16.38 -14.76
CA ALA A 424 -6.72 -15.56 -15.90
C ALA A 424 -6.88 -16.37 -17.20
N ASN A 425 -5.99 -17.34 -17.44
CA ASN A 425 -6.10 -18.23 -18.59
C ASN A 425 -7.32 -19.13 -18.52
N ARG A 426 -7.63 -19.69 -17.35
CA ARG A 426 -8.80 -20.54 -17.11
C ARG A 426 -10.11 -19.77 -17.29
N GLU A 427 -10.15 -18.51 -16.87
CA GLU A 427 -11.31 -17.62 -17.04
C GLU A 427 -11.38 -16.98 -18.44
N GLY A 428 -10.54 -17.39 -19.41
CA GLY A 428 -10.60 -16.98 -20.81
C GLY A 428 -9.90 -15.66 -21.18
N VAL A 429 -9.24 -14.99 -20.23
CA VAL A 429 -8.62 -13.67 -20.45
C VAL A 429 -7.31 -13.77 -21.25
N ARG A 430 -6.52 -14.83 -21.01
CA ARG A 430 -5.30 -15.22 -21.75
C ARG A 430 -4.26 -14.10 -21.91
N PRO A 431 -3.75 -13.46 -20.84
CA PRO A 431 -2.81 -12.36 -20.94
C PRO A 431 -1.36 -12.79 -21.23
N PHE A 432 -1.01 -14.07 -21.15
CA PHE A 432 0.35 -14.61 -21.20
C PHE A 432 1.13 -14.22 -22.45
N ARG A 433 0.49 -14.22 -23.63
CA ARG A 433 1.17 -13.81 -24.88
C ARG A 433 1.63 -12.35 -24.84
N GLN A 434 0.80 -11.48 -24.29
CA GLN A 434 1.12 -10.07 -24.09
C GLN A 434 2.27 -9.90 -23.09
N ASP A 435 2.29 -10.69 -22.01
CA ASP A 435 3.37 -10.68 -21.04
C ASP A 435 4.71 -11.02 -21.66
N LEU A 436 4.74 -12.06 -22.49
CA LEU A 436 5.96 -12.47 -23.21
C LEU A 436 6.46 -11.38 -24.17
N GLN A 437 5.54 -10.77 -24.94
CA GLN A 437 5.89 -9.70 -25.89
C GLN A 437 6.45 -8.47 -25.17
N LEU A 438 5.80 -8.04 -24.08
CA LEU A 438 6.24 -6.87 -23.32
C LEU A 438 7.52 -7.14 -22.52
N THR A 439 7.72 -8.37 -22.05
CA THR A 439 8.99 -8.78 -21.42
C THR A 439 10.13 -8.76 -22.44
N ALA A 440 9.91 -9.26 -23.65
CA ALA A 440 10.89 -9.16 -24.72
C ALA A 440 11.21 -7.70 -25.09
N ALA A 441 10.18 -6.84 -25.19
CA ALA A 441 10.37 -5.40 -25.42
C ALA A 441 11.17 -4.72 -24.29
N LEU A 442 10.90 -5.07 -23.03
CA LEU A 442 11.67 -4.57 -21.89
C LEU A 442 13.13 -5.01 -21.96
N ILE A 443 13.41 -6.28 -22.30
CA ILE A 443 14.78 -6.77 -22.46
C ILE A 443 15.53 -6.00 -23.55
N VAL A 444 14.90 -5.80 -24.72
CA VAL A 444 15.48 -4.99 -25.79
C VAL A 444 15.76 -3.55 -25.32
N PHE A 445 14.80 -2.93 -24.64
CA PHE A 445 14.96 -1.59 -24.06
C PHE A 445 16.15 -1.53 -23.10
N LEU A 446 16.30 -2.53 -22.21
CA LEU A 446 17.42 -2.61 -21.27
C LEU A 446 18.76 -2.74 -21.98
N VAL A 447 18.87 -3.67 -22.94
CA VAL A 447 20.11 -3.87 -23.71
C VAL A 447 20.52 -2.58 -24.40
N LEU A 448 19.60 -1.89 -25.08
CA LEU A 448 19.89 -0.62 -25.77
C LEU A 448 20.35 0.46 -24.77
N ASN A 449 19.68 0.60 -23.62
CA ASN A 449 20.05 1.63 -22.65
C ASN A 449 21.36 1.31 -21.91
N PHE A 450 21.65 0.05 -21.61
CA PHE A 450 22.94 -0.34 -21.02
C PHE A 450 24.11 -0.15 -22.01
N THR A 451 23.90 -0.38 -23.31
CA THR A 451 24.93 -0.08 -24.33
C THR A 451 25.15 1.41 -24.47
N LEU A 452 24.08 2.23 -24.52
CA LEU A 452 24.19 3.69 -24.56
C LEU A 452 24.93 4.22 -23.31
N ARG A 453 24.64 3.70 -22.13
CA ARG A 453 25.31 4.11 -20.90
C ARG A 453 26.82 3.83 -20.86
N LYS A 454 27.28 2.83 -21.59
CA LYS A 454 28.73 2.53 -21.71
C LYS A 454 29.45 3.49 -22.65
N VAL A 455 28.71 4.17 -23.53
CA VAL A 455 29.24 5.12 -24.51
C VAL A 455 29.36 6.53 -23.93
N PHE A 456 28.51 6.86 -22.96
CA PHE A 456 28.54 8.13 -22.21
C PHE A 456 29.10 7.91 -20.80
#